data_e00d792200071fec66537c8d3963c69f
#
_entry.id   e00d792200071fec66537c8d3963c69f
#
_cell.length_a   1.000
_cell.length_b   1.000
_cell.length_c   1.000
_cell.angle_alpha   90.00
_cell.angle_beta   90.00
_cell.angle_gamma   90.00
#
_symmetry.space_group_name_H-M   'P 1'
#
loop_
_entity.id
_entity.type
_entity.pdbx_description
1 polymer ?
#
loop_
_entity_poly.entity_id
_entity_poly.type
_entity_poly.pdbx_seq_one_letter_code
_entity_poly.pdbx_strand_id
1 'polypeptide(L)'
;MTVMQSTLINMLIYIALVALGILLGGRHLWGEGFSRLLGKVQLASLLALITALGIRLGADEEVMGSLGRIGLASLTITLFSMAGSLIAVTLLRRYILHLDRFGRQEETAEDPASGSGTEETPNSGLTKWIVIAVAAGMGIGYFVFSGRSTAWCGTIIDVGLYILLFLVGIDMGQQGHVLENIRSAGFKVLLVPGAVVIGTLLFSFAGSFLLPLRIKEAVAAAAGFGWYSLAPTLLAPYSLTLSAIAFLSNVLREIFSIVAIPFVARSIGYLECVSLPGAAAMDTVLPVIVGATHERITVYAFLSGLILSLLVPVLVPLMIAV
;
A
#
# COMPACT_ATOMS: atom_id res chain seq x y z
N MET A 1 -2.91 -30.13 -7.52
CA MET A 1 -2.32 -28.84 -7.93
C MET A 1 -1.20 -28.50 -6.97
N THR A 2 -0.01 -28.17 -7.46
CA THR A 2 1.07 -27.70 -6.58
C THR A 2 0.73 -26.30 -6.05
N VAL A 3 1.18 -25.96 -4.83
CA VAL A 3 0.96 -24.64 -4.21
C VAL A 3 1.34 -23.49 -5.16
N MET A 4 2.40 -23.70 -5.94
CA MET A 4 2.86 -22.74 -6.96
C MET A 4 1.84 -22.54 -8.10
N GLN A 5 1.14 -23.60 -8.54
CA GLN A 5 0.12 -23.48 -9.59
C GLN A 5 -1.11 -22.68 -9.11
N SER A 6 -1.57 -22.93 -7.88
CA SER A 6 -2.68 -22.18 -7.30
C SER A 6 -2.34 -20.70 -7.11
N THR A 7 -1.12 -20.38 -6.68
CA THR A 7 -0.64 -19.01 -6.53
C THR A 7 -0.61 -18.25 -7.86
N LEU A 8 -0.09 -18.90 -8.93
CA LEU A 8 -0.04 -18.30 -10.26
C LEU A 8 -1.45 -18.06 -10.84
N ILE A 9 -2.37 -19.01 -10.64
CA ILE A 9 -3.77 -18.86 -11.09
C ILE A 9 -4.43 -17.69 -10.36
N ASN A 10 -4.29 -17.61 -9.03
CA ASN A 10 -4.85 -16.51 -8.26
C ASN A 10 -4.26 -15.16 -8.70
N MET A 11 -2.96 -15.09 -8.94
CA MET A 11 -2.29 -13.88 -9.44
C MET A 11 -2.87 -13.46 -10.81
N LEU A 12 -3.10 -14.40 -11.73
CA LEU A 12 -3.72 -14.10 -13.02
C LEU A 12 -5.16 -13.60 -12.87
N ILE A 13 -5.93 -14.18 -11.94
CA ILE A 13 -7.30 -13.71 -11.63
C ILE A 13 -7.26 -12.28 -11.07
N TYR A 14 -6.35 -11.96 -10.16
CA TYR A 14 -6.22 -10.62 -9.59
C TYR A 14 -5.87 -9.58 -10.66
N ILE A 15 -4.88 -9.89 -11.52
CA ILE A 15 -4.52 -9.03 -12.65
C ILE A 15 -5.69 -8.85 -13.60
N ALA A 16 -6.40 -9.92 -13.94
CA ALA A 16 -7.55 -9.87 -14.83
C ALA A 16 -8.70 -9.02 -14.26
N LEU A 17 -8.99 -9.13 -12.96
CA LEU A 17 -10.01 -8.32 -12.29
C LEU A 17 -9.66 -6.82 -12.30
N VAL A 18 -8.42 -6.48 -11.98
CA VAL A 18 -7.95 -5.09 -12.01
C VAL A 18 -7.98 -4.56 -13.44
N ALA A 19 -7.47 -5.30 -14.41
CA ALA A 19 -7.46 -4.90 -15.82
C ALA A 19 -8.88 -4.71 -16.37
N LEU A 20 -9.80 -5.62 -16.04
CA LEU A 20 -11.22 -5.49 -16.43
C LEU A 20 -11.84 -4.24 -15.78
N GLY A 21 -11.54 -3.98 -14.52
CA GLY A 21 -11.96 -2.77 -13.82
C GLY A 21 -11.47 -1.51 -14.51
N ILE A 22 -10.17 -1.42 -14.84
CA ILE A 22 -9.57 -0.28 -15.55
C ILE A 22 -10.25 -0.04 -16.91
N LEU A 23 -10.47 -1.12 -17.67
CA LEU A 23 -11.13 -1.01 -18.99
C LEU A 23 -12.56 -0.50 -18.89
N LEU A 24 -13.31 -0.93 -17.88
CA LEU A 24 -14.68 -0.47 -17.66
C LEU A 24 -14.72 0.96 -17.10
N GLY A 25 -13.82 1.30 -16.16
CA GLY A 25 -13.71 2.63 -15.60
C GLY A 25 -13.33 3.68 -16.64
N GLY A 26 -12.41 3.37 -17.55
CA GLY A 26 -11.92 4.28 -18.58
C GLY A 26 -12.94 4.64 -19.68
N ARG A 27 -14.08 3.94 -19.74
CA ARG A 27 -15.12 4.22 -20.76
C ARG A 27 -16.03 5.41 -20.44
N HIS A 28 -15.82 6.13 -19.34
CA HIS A 28 -16.63 7.28 -18.90
C HIS A 28 -18.17 7.06 -18.97
N LEU A 29 -18.60 5.79 -18.83
CA LEU A 29 -20.02 5.42 -18.94
C LEU A 29 -20.84 5.77 -17.68
N TRP A 30 -20.19 6.31 -16.63
CA TRP A 30 -20.73 6.36 -15.28
C TRP A 30 -20.89 7.81 -14.81
N GLY A 31 -22.12 8.22 -14.49
CA GLY A 31 -22.40 9.53 -13.91
C GLY A 31 -21.93 9.66 -12.46
N GLU A 32 -21.90 10.89 -11.94
CA GLU A 32 -21.46 11.20 -10.56
C GLU A 32 -22.16 10.38 -9.46
N GLY A 33 -23.44 10.03 -9.66
CA GLY A 33 -24.18 9.20 -8.72
C GLY A 33 -23.62 7.79 -8.58
N PHE A 34 -23.13 7.22 -9.68
CA PHE A 34 -22.53 5.91 -9.68
C PHE A 34 -21.14 5.93 -8.99
N SER A 35 -20.33 6.95 -9.23
CA SER A 35 -19.01 7.08 -8.57
C SER A 35 -19.16 7.18 -7.05
N ARG A 36 -20.18 7.88 -6.55
CA ARG A 36 -20.50 7.90 -5.10
C ARG A 36 -20.93 6.53 -4.56
N LEU A 37 -21.73 5.78 -5.34
CA LEU A 37 -22.16 4.43 -4.96
C LEU A 37 -20.94 3.49 -4.96
N LEU A 38 -20.07 3.59 -5.95
CA LEU A 38 -18.84 2.81 -6.08
C LEU A 38 -17.96 2.98 -4.84
N GLY A 39 -17.69 4.21 -4.41
CA GLY A 39 -16.91 4.49 -3.20
C GLY A 39 -17.54 3.91 -1.92
N LYS A 40 -18.87 3.95 -1.81
CA LYS A 40 -19.56 3.31 -0.67
C LYS A 40 -19.44 1.80 -0.68
N VAL A 41 -19.59 1.16 -1.85
CA VAL A 41 -19.45 -0.30 -1.99
C VAL A 41 -18.01 -0.72 -1.74
N GLN A 42 -17.05 0.03 -2.24
CA GLN A 42 -15.61 -0.19 -2.01
C GLN A 42 -15.29 -0.13 -0.51
N LEU A 43 -15.75 0.92 0.20
CA LEU A 43 -15.58 1.06 1.64
C LEU A 43 -16.26 -0.08 2.42
N ALA A 44 -17.49 -0.45 2.06
CA ALA A 44 -18.22 -1.54 2.70
C ALA A 44 -17.50 -2.89 2.51
N SER A 45 -17.05 -3.18 1.28
CA SER A 45 -16.28 -4.39 0.97
C SER A 45 -14.96 -4.43 1.74
N LEU A 46 -14.26 -3.29 1.82
CA LEU A 46 -13.03 -3.13 2.58
C LEU A 46 -13.25 -3.42 4.07
N LEU A 47 -14.24 -2.79 4.68
CA LEU A 47 -14.55 -2.97 6.11
C LEU A 47 -15.00 -4.40 6.41
N ALA A 48 -15.83 -5.01 5.57
CA ALA A 48 -16.27 -6.39 5.71
C ALA A 48 -15.09 -7.37 5.65
N LEU A 49 -14.21 -7.22 4.66
CA LEU A 49 -12.99 -8.01 4.48
C LEU A 49 -12.06 -7.89 5.69
N ILE A 50 -11.79 -6.66 6.13
CA ILE A 50 -10.88 -6.40 7.25
C ILE A 50 -11.46 -6.91 8.57
N THR A 51 -12.77 -6.76 8.79
CA THR A 51 -13.44 -7.32 9.97
C THR A 51 -13.38 -8.86 9.98
N ALA A 52 -13.65 -9.51 8.83
CA ALA A 52 -13.53 -10.95 8.69
C ALA A 52 -12.10 -11.45 8.94
N LEU A 53 -11.11 -10.71 8.43
CA LEU A 53 -9.70 -10.98 8.71
C LEU A 53 -9.41 -10.83 10.21
N GLY A 54 -9.89 -9.76 10.84
CA GLY A 54 -9.76 -9.55 12.28
C GLY A 54 -10.34 -10.69 13.10
N ILE A 55 -11.56 -11.16 12.78
CA ILE A 55 -12.20 -12.31 13.44
C ILE A 55 -11.33 -13.56 13.32
N ARG A 56 -10.78 -13.81 12.13
CA ARG A 56 -9.91 -14.96 11.88
C ARG A 56 -8.61 -14.88 12.67
N LEU A 57 -8.00 -13.70 12.74
CA LEU A 57 -6.79 -13.45 13.54
C LEU A 57 -7.05 -13.61 15.05
N GLY A 58 -8.18 -13.07 15.54
CA GLY A 58 -8.54 -13.14 16.96
C GLY A 58 -8.93 -14.54 17.42
N ALA A 59 -9.50 -15.37 16.53
CA ALA A 59 -9.83 -16.76 16.81
C ALA A 59 -8.62 -17.69 16.84
N ASP A 60 -7.47 -17.26 16.30
CA ASP A 60 -6.24 -18.04 16.21
C ASP A 60 -5.38 -17.85 17.45
N GLU A 61 -5.21 -18.94 18.23
CA GLU A 61 -4.47 -18.92 19.50
C GLU A 61 -2.97 -18.63 19.30
N GLU A 62 -2.37 -19.05 18.19
CA GLU A 62 -0.96 -18.78 17.89
C GLU A 62 -0.73 -17.29 17.64
N VAL A 63 -1.61 -16.66 16.87
CA VAL A 63 -1.56 -15.21 16.63
C VAL A 63 -1.72 -14.44 17.93
N MET A 64 -2.72 -14.78 18.73
CA MET A 64 -3.00 -14.09 20.00
C MET A 64 -1.88 -14.29 21.02
N GLY A 65 -1.26 -15.47 21.06
CA GLY A 65 -0.11 -15.77 21.93
C GLY A 65 1.20 -15.09 21.50
N SER A 66 1.29 -14.60 20.25
CA SER A 66 2.51 -14.04 19.65
C SER A 66 2.44 -12.54 19.34
N LEU A 67 1.46 -11.81 19.84
CA LEU A 67 1.24 -10.38 19.54
C LEU A 67 2.47 -9.50 19.74
N GLY A 68 3.27 -9.74 20.78
CA GLY A 68 4.51 -8.99 21.01
C GLY A 68 5.55 -9.21 19.91
N ARG A 69 5.70 -10.46 19.45
CA ARG A 69 6.61 -10.81 18.34
C ARG A 69 6.10 -10.25 17.00
N ILE A 70 4.79 -10.30 16.77
CA ILE A 70 4.15 -9.69 15.61
C ILE A 70 4.42 -8.18 15.58
N GLY A 71 4.25 -7.48 16.70
CA GLY A 71 4.52 -6.05 16.80
C GLY A 71 5.98 -5.70 16.50
N LEU A 72 6.93 -6.43 17.08
CA LEU A 72 8.36 -6.20 16.85
C LEU A 72 8.75 -6.49 15.39
N ALA A 73 8.26 -7.60 14.83
CA ALA A 73 8.53 -7.94 13.43
C ALA A 73 7.96 -6.88 12.47
N SER A 74 6.73 -6.44 12.72
CA SER A 74 6.08 -5.39 11.91
C SER A 74 6.82 -4.08 11.97
N LEU A 75 7.26 -3.66 13.16
CA LEU A 75 8.05 -2.44 13.34
C LEU A 75 9.38 -2.51 12.58
N THR A 76 10.09 -3.63 12.70
CA THR A 76 11.37 -3.86 12.02
C THR A 76 11.18 -3.80 10.49
N ILE A 77 10.20 -4.54 9.94
CA ILE A 77 9.90 -4.53 8.51
C ILE A 77 9.56 -3.11 8.05
N THR A 78 8.75 -2.38 8.81
CA THR A 78 8.37 -1.00 8.48
C THR A 78 9.58 -0.09 8.40
N LEU A 79 10.41 -0.07 9.43
CA LEU A 79 11.57 0.83 9.50
C LEU A 79 12.58 0.51 8.38
N PHE A 80 12.88 -0.76 8.16
CA PHE A 80 13.80 -1.16 7.08
C PHE A 80 13.22 -0.85 5.69
N SER A 81 11.97 -1.18 5.42
CA SER A 81 11.33 -0.90 4.14
C SER A 81 11.25 0.60 3.81
N MET A 82 10.92 1.43 4.82
CA MET A 82 10.89 2.89 4.66
C MET A 82 12.29 3.47 4.45
N ALA A 83 13.26 3.05 5.26
CA ALA A 83 14.65 3.48 5.10
C ALA A 83 15.19 3.09 3.72
N GLY A 84 14.91 1.87 3.27
CA GLY A 84 15.33 1.38 1.96
C GLY A 84 14.72 2.17 0.82
N SER A 85 13.40 2.42 0.85
CA SER A 85 12.74 3.24 -0.17
C SER A 85 13.25 4.67 -0.19
N LEU A 86 13.47 5.28 0.98
CA LEU A 86 14.03 6.62 1.13
C LEU A 86 15.43 6.72 0.52
N ILE A 87 16.33 5.80 0.88
CA ILE A 87 17.72 5.76 0.36
C ILE A 87 17.73 5.53 -1.14
N ALA A 88 16.94 4.57 -1.64
CA ALA A 88 16.92 4.26 -3.08
C ALA A 88 16.42 5.45 -3.91
N VAL A 89 15.37 6.16 -3.45
CA VAL A 89 14.87 7.35 -4.15
C VAL A 89 15.85 8.52 -4.03
N THR A 90 16.54 8.68 -2.90
CA THR A 90 17.62 9.69 -2.75
C THR A 90 18.76 9.43 -3.72
N LEU A 91 19.20 8.18 -3.87
CA LEU A 91 20.23 7.79 -4.84
C LEU A 91 19.75 8.03 -6.29
N LEU A 92 18.52 7.61 -6.61
CA LEU A 92 17.89 7.85 -7.90
C LEU A 92 17.88 9.35 -8.24
N ARG A 93 17.40 10.19 -7.31
CA ARG A 93 17.31 11.64 -7.51
C ARG A 93 18.67 12.25 -7.76
N ARG A 94 19.66 11.92 -6.95
CA ARG A 94 21.01 12.51 -7.03
C ARG A 94 21.82 12.04 -8.24
N TYR A 95 21.82 10.74 -8.53
CA TYR A 95 22.75 10.16 -9.51
C TYR A 95 22.13 9.89 -10.88
N ILE A 96 20.81 9.72 -10.98
CA ILE A 96 20.15 9.38 -12.24
C ILE A 96 19.31 10.55 -12.77
N LEU A 97 18.50 11.15 -11.90
CA LEU A 97 17.63 12.24 -12.30
C LEU A 97 18.34 13.61 -12.29
N HIS A 98 19.45 13.74 -11.54
CA HIS A 98 20.20 15.00 -11.35
C HIS A 98 19.28 16.16 -10.94
N LEU A 99 18.34 15.89 -10.00
CA LEU A 99 17.40 16.87 -9.49
C LEU A 99 17.91 17.42 -8.15
N ASP A 100 17.65 18.72 -7.92
CA ASP A 100 17.86 19.33 -6.62
C ASP A 100 16.92 18.72 -5.55
N ARG A 101 17.03 19.14 -4.30
CA ARG A 101 16.18 18.65 -3.22
C ARG A 101 14.69 19.01 -3.39
N PHE A 102 14.40 20.03 -4.20
CA PHE A 102 13.03 20.46 -4.50
C PHE A 102 12.44 19.76 -5.73
N GLY A 103 13.19 18.84 -6.36
CA GLY A 103 12.76 18.12 -7.55
C GLY A 103 12.84 18.93 -8.85
N ARG A 104 13.64 20.02 -8.87
CA ARG A 104 13.87 20.87 -10.04
C ARG A 104 15.17 20.45 -10.74
N GLN A 105 15.22 20.62 -12.08
CA GLN A 105 16.48 20.54 -12.81
C GLN A 105 17.29 21.83 -12.54
N GLU A 106 18.60 21.68 -12.33
CA GLU A 106 19.51 22.79 -11.98
C GLU A 106 19.53 23.92 -13.03
N GLU A 107 19.02 23.72 -14.24
CA GLU A 107 19.05 24.71 -15.33
C GLU A 107 17.85 25.67 -15.40
N THR A 108 16.81 25.50 -14.57
CA THR A 108 15.62 26.40 -14.58
C THR A 108 15.31 26.93 -13.19
N ALA A 109 16.16 27.83 -12.73
CA ALA A 109 15.89 28.61 -11.53
C ALA A 109 15.06 29.88 -11.90
N GLU A 110 13.75 29.75 -12.06
CA GLU A 110 12.85 30.90 -12.00
C GLU A 110 11.57 30.55 -11.22
N ASP A 111 11.36 31.41 -10.22
CA ASP A 111 10.22 31.71 -9.37
C ASP A 111 9.70 30.72 -8.32
N PRO A 112 9.68 31.21 -7.05
CA PRO A 112 8.95 30.56 -5.99
C PRO A 112 7.48 31.00 -6.01
N ALA A 113 6.62 30.29 -6.70
CA ALA A 113 5.19 30.43 -6.44
C ALA A 113 4.88 29.81 -5.06
N SER A 114 4.68 30.69 -4.10
CA SER A 114 4.10 30.38 -2.80
C SER A 114 2.69 29.84 -2.98
N GLY A 115 2.55 28.53 -3.03
CA GLY A 115 1.26 27.87 -2.88
C GLY A 115 0.85 27.94 -1.41
N SER A 116 -0.11 28.76 -1.08
CA SER A 116 -0.86 28.68 0.17
C SER A 116 -1.67 27.39 0.17
N GLY A 117 -1.08 26.31 0.72
CA GLY A 117 -1.79 25.07 0.94
C GLY A 117 -2.88 25.32 1.98
N THR A 118 -4.13 25.22 1.59
CA THR A 118 -5.26 25.04 2.50
C THR A 118 -4.97 23.79 3.33
N GLU A 119 -4.98 23.93 4.65
CA GLU A 119 -4.91 22.86 5.62
C GLU A 119 -6.17 21.98 5.49
N GLU A 120 -6.23 21.12 4.48
CA GLU A 120 -7.11 19.97 4.55
C GLU A 120 -6.39 18.94 5.42
N THR A 121 -6.93 18.75 6.62
CA THR A 121 -6.50 17.68 7.54
C THR A 121 -6.51 16.36 6.80
N PRO A 122 -5.42 15.56 6.85
CA PRO A 122 -5.37 14.25 6.22
C PRO A 122 -6.60 13.47 6.62
N ASN A 123 -7.16 12.71 5.69
CA ASN A 123 -8.37 11.89 5.92
C ASN A 123 -8.06 10.74 6.91
N SER A 124 -7.67 11.13 8.13
CA SER A 124 -7.37 10.24 9.25
C SER A 124 -8.60 9.43 9.69
N GLY A 125 -9.77 9.75 9.13
CA GLY A 125 -11.02 9.06 9.41
C GLY A 125 -11.00 7.63 8.91
N LEU A 126 -10.55 7.37 7.68
CA LEU A 126 -10.57 6.05 7.09
C LEU A 126 -9.64 5.07 7.83
N THR A 127 -8.39 5.47 8.08
CA THR A 127 -7.42 4.66 8.83
C THR A 127 -7.92 4.32 10.24
N LYS A 128 -8.56 5.27 10.92
CA LYS A 128 -9.19 5.00 12.23
C LYS A 128 -10.27 3.92 12.14
N TRP A 129 -11.16 3.99 11.17
CA TRP A 129 -12.22 3.00 10.98
C TRP A 129 -11.68 1.61 10.65
N ILE A 130 -10.59 1.53 9.88
CA ILE A 130 -9.91 0.29 9.56
C ILE A 130 -9.29 -0.35 10.80
N VAL A 131 -8.56 0.44 11.60
CA VAL A 131 -7.97 -0.05 12.86
C VAL A 131 -9.07 -0.50 13.84
N ILE A 132 -10.16 0.27 13.95
CA ILE A 132 -11.31 -0.12 14.77
C ILE A 132 -11.94 -1.42 14.26
N ALA A 133 -12.12 -1.58 12.95
CA ALA A 133 -12.70 -2.78 12.34
C ALA A 133 -11.86 -4.03 12.62
N VAL A 134 -10.52 -3.92 12.49
CA VAL A 134 -9.60 -5.02 12.85
C VAL A 134 -9.67 -5.32 14.34
N ALA A 135 -9.56 -4.31 15.20
CA ALA A 135 -9.55 -4.51 16.66
C ALA A 135 -10.89 -5.11 17.14
N ALA A 136 -12.02 -4.62 16.63
CA ALA A 136 -13.33 -5.18 16.91
C ALA A 136 -13.46 -6.61 16.39
N GLY A 137 -12.99 -6.86 15.15
CA GLY A 137 -12.95 -8.20 14.57
C GLY A 137 -12.11 -9.16 15.42
N MET A 138 -10.91 -8.75 15.83
CA MET A 138 -10.05 -9.56 16.72
C MET A 138 -10.70 -9.82 18.06
N GLY A 139 -11.37 -8.82 18.67
CA GLY A 139 -12.13 -9.01 19.92
C GLY A 139 -13.24 -10.03 19.74
N ILE A 140 -14.06 -9.90 18.69
CA ILE A 140 -15.12 -10.87 18.38
C ILE A 140 -14.51 -12.26 18.14
N GLY A 141 -13.43 -12.37 17.39
CA GLY A 141 -12.72 -13.61 17.13
C GLY A 141 -12.27 -14.29 18.43
N TYR A 142 -11.61 -13.56 19.29
CA TYR A 142 -11.09 -14.05 20.56
C TYR A 142 -12.18 -14.49 21.54
N PHE A 143 -13.20 -13.64 21.76
CA PHE A 143 -14.23 -13.91 22.79
C PHE A 143 -15.34 -14.84 22.32
N VAL A 144 -15.67 -14.87 21.01
CA VAL A 144 -16.84 -15.61 20.50
C VAL A 144 -16.43 -16.85 19.70
N PHE A 145 -15.33 -16.78 18.97
CA PHE A 145 -14.92 -17.81 18.00
C PHE A 145 -13.62 -18.55 18.37
N SER A 146 -13.01 -18.28 19.54
CA SER A 146 -11.83 -19.02 20.01
C SER A 146 -12.11 -20.52 19.99
N GLY A 147 -11.27 -21.30 19.29
CA GLY A 147 -11.45 -22.74 19.13
C GLY A 147 -12.62 -23.18 18.23
N ARG A 148 -13.32 -22.26 17.57
CA ARG A 148 -14.42 -22.56 16.63
C ARG A 148 -13.99 -22.36 15.18
N SER A 149 -14.69 -23.06 14.27
CA SER A 149 -14.41 -22.92 12.84
C SER A 149 -14.76 -21.51 12.34
N THR A 150 -13.77 -20.84 11.76
CA THR A 150 -13.88 -19.53 11.09
C THR A 150 -13.77 -19.67 9.56
N ALA A 151 -14.07 -20.86 9.01
CA ALA A 151 -13.95 -21.14 7.58
C ALA A 151 -14.77 -20.19 6.69
N TRP A 152 -15.96 -19.77 7.17
CA TRP A 152 -16.81 -18.79 6.49
C TRP A 152 -16.14 -17.41 6.34
N CYS A 153 -15.26 -17.02 7.28
CA CYS A 153 -14.46 -15.80 7.14
C CYS A 153 -13.55 -15.86 5.91
N GLY A 154 -13.00 -17.04 5.58
CA GLY A 154 -12.19 -17.23 4.39
C GLY A 154 -12.97 -16.86 3.12
N THR A 155 -14.20 -17.35 2.98
CA THR A 155 -15.06 -17.02 1.82
C THR A 155 -15.36 -15.51 1.74
N ILE A 156 -15.63 -14.84 2.86
CA ILE A 156 -15.86 -13.38 2.88
C ILE A 156 -14.59 -12.64 2.47
N ILE A 157 -13.42 -13.08 2.93
CA ILE A 157 -12.13 -12.50 2.57
C ILE A 157 -11.90 -12.63 1.06
N ASP A 158 -12.07 -13.83 0.49
CA ASP A 158 -11.83 -14.07 -0.93
C ASP A 158 -12.79 -13.28 -1.83
N VAL A 159 -14.10 -13.31 -1.53
CA VAL A 159 -15.11 -12.55 -2.28
C VAL A 159 -14.90 -11.05 -2.12
N GLY A 160 -14.64 -10.58 -0.90
CA GLY A 160 -14.35 -9.18 -0.62
C GLY A 160 -13.10 -8.69 -1.36
N LEU A 161 -12.07 -9.53 -1.44
CA LEU A 161 -10.85 -9.25 -2.20
C LEU A 161 -11.13 -9.10 -3.70
N TYR A 162 -11.88 -10.02 -4.31
CA TYR A 162 -12.23 -9.93 -5.74
C TYR A 162 -13.02 -8.67 -6.05
N ILE A 163 -14.02 -8.35 -5.21
CA ILE A 163 -14.81 -7.13 -5.34
C ILE A 163 -13.90 -5.90 -5.18
N LEU A 164 -13.06 -5.87 -4.16
CA LEU A 164 -12.15 -4.75 -3.90
C LEU A 164 -11.21 -4.51 -5.09
N LEU A 165 -10.55 -5.55 -5.61
CA LEU A 165 -9.64 -5.44 -6.75
C LEU A 165 -10.34 -4.92 -8.01
N PHE A 166 -11.55 -5.42 -8.28
CA PHE A 166 -12.34 -4.95 -9.42
C PHE A 166 -12.75 -3.48 -9.28
N LEU A 167 -13.22 -3.08 -8.08
CA LEU A 167 -13.63 -1.70 -7.81
C LEU A 167 -12.45 -0.72 -7.83
N VAL A 168 -11.31 -1.12 -7.27
CA VAL A 168 -10.05 -0.35 -7.37
C VAL A 168 -9.64 -0.19 -8.83
N GLY A 169 -9.77 -1.25 -9.63
CA GLY A 169 -9.54 -1.17 -11.08
C GLY A 169 -10.45 -0.14 -11.75
N ILE A 170 -11.75 -0.11 -11.43
CA ILE A 170 -12.69 0.88 -11.98
C ILE A 170 -12.26 2.30 -11.56
N ASP A 171 -11.93 2.52 -10.31
CA ASP A 171 -11.49 3.81 -9.80
C ASP A 171 -10.23 4.30 -10.53
N MET A 172 -9.24 3.43 -10.69
CA MET A 172 -8.04 3.71 -11.49
C MET A 172 -8.38 4.04 -12.96
N GLY A 173 -9.35 3.34 -13.56
CA GLY A 173 -9.80 3.58 -14.93
C GLY A 173 -10.53 4.91 -15.09
N GLN A 174 -11.34 5.32 -14.11
CA GLN A 174 -12.06 6.61 -14.12
C GLN A 174 -11.10 7.82 -14.04
N GLN A 175 -9.97 7.65 -13.40
CA GLN A 175 -8.93 8.67 -13.33
C GLN A 175 -8.20 8.90 -14.66
N GLY A 176 -8.70 8.38 -15.76
CA GLY A 176 -8.46 8.43 -17.22
C GLY A 176 -7.23 9.14 -17.79
N HIS A 177 -6.64 10.07 -17.06
CA HIS A 177 -5.44 10.81 -17.46
C HIS A 177 -4.12 10.12 -17.09
N VAL A 178 -4.15 8.88 -16.56
CA VAL A 178 -2.94 8.17 -16.12
C VAL A 178 -1.94 8.04 -17.27
N LEU A 179 -2.41 7.65 -18.46
CA LEU A 179 -1.54 7.50 -19.63
C LEU A 179 -1.05 8.85 -20.15
N GLU A 180 -1.90 9.88 -20.13
CA GLU A 180 -1.54 11.25 -20.49
C GLU A 180 -0.56 11.85 -19.49
N ASN A 181 -0.77 11.63 -18.20
CA ASN A 181 0.12 12.06 -17.14
C ASN A 181 1.49 11.38 -17.23
N ILE A 182 1.55 10.07 -17.54
CA ILE A 182 2.81 9.37 -17.80
C ILE A 182 3.50 9.96 -19.05
N ARG A 183 2.74 10.23 -20.10
CA ARG A 183 3.27 10.76 -21.36
C ARG A 183 3.78 12.20 -21.21
N SER A 184 3.06 13.03 -20.45
CA SER A 184 3.44 14.44 -20.20
C SER A 184 4.58 14.59 -19.20
N ALA A 185 4.61 13.75 -18.13
CA ALA A 185 5.66 13.77 -17.11
C ALA A 185 6.96 13.09 -17.55
N GLY A 186 6.92 12.35 -18.68
CA GLY A 186 8.08 11.65 -19.24
C GLY A 186 8.39 10.34 -18.51
N PHE A 187 9.20 9.51 -19.16
CA PHE A 187 9.53 8.16 -18.67
C PHE A 187 10.31 8.16 -17.33
N LYS A 188 10.92 9.30 -16.98
CA LYS A 188 11.69 9.46 -15.74
C LYS A 188 10.84 9.30 -14.46
N VAL A 189 9.54 9.59 -14.51
CA VAL A 189 8.63 9.44 -13.37
C VAL A 189 8.48 7.97 -12.95
N LEU A 190 8.55 7.04 -13.92
CA LEU A 190 8.45 5.60 -13.65
C LEU A 190 9.65 5.04 -12.89
N LEU A 191 10.77 5.76 -12.86
CA LEU A 191 11.95 5.35 -12.10
C LEU A 191 11.73 5.45 -10.59
N VAL A 192 10.83 6.36 -10.14
CA VAL A 192 10.56 6.56 -8.71
C VAL A 192 9.90 5.32 -8.08
N PRO A 193 8.78 4.78 -8.59
CA PRO A 193 8.22 3.54 -8.05
C PRO A 193 9.18 2.36 -8.20
N GLY A 194 9.98 2.30 -9.27
CA GLY A 194 11.04 1.29 -9.41
C GLY A 194 12.07 1.35 -8.28
N ALA A 195 12.54 2.54 -7.94
CA ALA A 195 13.46 2.74 -6.81
C ALA A 195 12.79 2.37 -5.46
N VAL A 196 11.52 2.71 -5.27
CA VAL A 196 10.76 2.33 -4.07
C VAL A 196 10.68 0.81 -3.95
N VAL A 197 10.36 0.08 -5.02
CA VAL A 197 10.33 -1.38 -5.03
C VAL A 197 11.69 -1.95 -4.64
N ILE A 198 12.74 -1.56 -5.36
CA ILE A 198 14.09 -2.08 -5.13
C ILE A 198 14.55 -1.78 -3.69
N GLY A 199 14.40 -0.54 -3.23
CA GLY A 199 14.80 -0.14 -1.88
C GLY A 199 14.02 -0.88 -0.80
N THR A 200 12.70 -0.98 -0.94
CA THR A 200 11.83 -1.72 0.00
C THR A 200 12.25 -3.18 0.09
N LEU A 201 12.39 -3.88 -1.04
CA LEU A 201 12.69 -5.31 -1.04
C LEU A 201 14.10 -5.61 -0.53
N LEU A 202 15.11 -4.85 -0.96
CA LEU A 202 16.51 -5.04 -0.52
C LEU A 202 16.68 -4.80 0.98
N PHE A 203 16.08 -3.73 1.51
CA PHE A 203 16.21 -3.45 2.94
C PHE A 203 15.36 -4.38 3.80
N SER A 204 14.20 -4.82 3.31
CA SER A 204 13.43 -5.85 4.02
C SER A 204 14.12 -7.19 4.01
N PHE A 205 14.84 -7.52 2.93
CA PHE A 205 15.75 -8.67 2.92
C PHE A 205 16.83 -8.51 4.01
N ALA A 206 17.49 -7.36 4.11
CA ALA A 206 18.47 -7.10 5.16
C ALA A 206 17.84 -7.15 6.56
N GLY A 207 16.66 -6.56 6.75
CA GLY A 207 15.91 -6.57 8.01
C GLY A 207 15.45 -7.96 8.46
N SER A 208 15.27 -8.90 7.51
CA SER A 208 14.85 -10.27 7.81
C SER A 208 15.84 -11.03 8.69
N PHE A 209 17.13 -10.71 8.62
CA PHE A 209 18.17 -11.32 9.47
C PHE A 209 18.03 -10.98 10.96
N LEU A 210 17.26 -9.93 11.29
CA LEU A 210 16.98 -9.53 12.67
C LEU A 210 15.69 -10.20 13.21
N LEU A 211 14.98 -10.95 12.38
CA LEU A 211 13.65 -11.48 12.69
C LEU A 211 13.64 -13.01 12.68
N PRO A 212 12.83 -13.63 13.53
CA PRO A 212 12.59 -15.06 13.50
C PRO A 212 11.60 -15.44 12.37
N LEU A 213 11.80 -14.89 11.16
CA LEU A 213 11.00 -15.10 9.97
C LEU A 213 11.88 -15.61 8.84
N ARG A 214 11.29 -16.36 7.93
CA ARG A 214 11.97 -16.67 6.66
C ARG A 214 12.15 -15.42 5.85
N ILE A 215 13.24 -15.31 5.12
CA ILE A 215 13.54 -14.15 4.27
C ILE A 215 12.36 -13.79 3.36
N LYS A 216 11.78 -14.80 2.68
CA LYS A 216 10.64 -14.61 1.80
C LYS A 216 9.39 -14.06 2.50
N GLU A 217 9.18 -14.41 3.75
CA GLU A 217 8.05 -13.93 4.56
C GLU A 217 8.20 -12.43 4.88
N ALA A 218 9.38 -12.01 5.32
CA ALA A 218 9.65 -10.60 5.61
C ALA A 218 9.55 -9.74 4.34
N VAL A 219 10.12 -10.22 3.23
CA VAL A 219 10.07 -9.52 1.93
C VAL A 219 8.64 -9.46 1.38
N ALA A 220 7.86 -10.54 1.51
CA ALA A 220 6.46 -10.56 1.09
C ALA A 220 5.58 -9.59 1.89
N ALA A 221 5.78 -9.50 3.21
CA ALA A 221 5.05 -8.54 4.04
C ALA A 221 5.38 -7.09 3.64
N ALA A 222 6.66 -6.79 3.34
CA ALA A 222 7.11 -5.49 2.88
C ALA A 222 6.63 -5.14 1.47
N ALA A 223 6.45 -6.15 0.59
CA ALA A 223 5.94 -6.00 -0.77
C ALA A 223 4.47 -5.53 -0.83
N GLY A 224 3.82 -5.35 0.32
CA GLY A 224 2.56 -4.64 0.45
C GLY A 224 2.66 -3.13 0.22
N PHE A 225 3.86 -2.56 0.25
CA PHE A 225 4.16 -1.14 -0.02
C PHE A 225 3.23 -0.15 0.69
N GLY A 226 2.70 -0.47 1.87
CA GLY A 226 1.73 0.36 2.60
C GLY A 226 0.26 0.02 2.31
N TRP A 227 -0.04 -0.96 1.47
CA TRP A 227 -1.43 -1.38 1.23
C TRP A 227 -1.89 -2.41 2.27
N TYR A 228 -2.25 -1.91 3.45
CA TYR A 228 -2.61 -2.67 4.64
C TYR A 228 -3.91 -3.48 4.51
N SER A 229 -4.76 -3.24 3.51
CA SER A 229 -5.97 -4.01 3.28
C SER A 229 -5.74 -5.20 2.34
N LEU A 230 -4.89 -5.06 1.33
CA LEU A 230 -4.66 -6.08 0.32
C LEU A 230 -3.56 -7.06 0.72
N ALA A 231 -2.40 -6.57 1.14
CA ALA A 231 -1.25 -7.43 1.43
C ALA A 231 -1.55 -8.52 2.48
N PRO A 232 -2.22 -8.22 3.62
CA PRO A 232 -2.56 -9.27 4.59
C PRO A 232 -3.54 -10.30 4.04
N THR A 233 -4.49 -9.90 3.21
CA THR A 233 -5.46 -10.84 2.61
C THR A 233 -4.79 -11.82 1.64
N LEU A 234 -3.81 -11.36 0.89
CA LEU A 234 -3.00 -12.20 0.01
C LEU A 234 -2.13 -13.19 0.78
N LEU A 235 -1.72 -12.85 2.00
CA LEU A 235 -0.86 -13.69 2.85
C LEU A 235 -1.65 -14.58 3.82
N ALA A 236 -2.93 -14.27 4.10
CA ALA A 236 -3.77 -15.04 5.02
C ALA A 236 -3.91 -16.54 4.67
N PRO A 237 -4.00 -16.95 3.39
CA PRO A 237 -4.02 -18.36 3.02
C PRO A 237 -2.71 -19.09 3.32
N TYR A 238 -1.59 -18.37 3.35
CA TYR A 238 -0.27 -18.94 3.64
C TYR A 238 -0.01 -19.03 5.15
N SER A 239 -0.22 -17.92 5.89
CA SER A 239 -0.03 -17.85 7.34
C SER A 239 -0.80 -16.68 7.92
N LEU A 240 -1.61 -16.93 8.96
CA LEU A 240 -2.33 -15.89 9.68
C LEU A 240 -1.39 -14.97 10.45
N THR A 241 -0.34 -15.53 11.06
CA THR A 241 0.71 -14.75 11.72
C THR A 241 1.39 -13.78 10.75
N LEU A 242 1.75 -14.27 9.55
CA LEU A 242 2.34 -13.41 8.52
C LEU A 242 1.36 -12.37 8.00
N SER A 243 0.09 -12.72 7.86
CA SER A 243 -0.98 -11.78 7.52
C SER A 243 -1.11 -10.65 8.55
N ALA A 244 -1.06 -10.99 9.86
CA ALA A 244 -1.07 -10.00 10.93
C ALA A 244 0.17 -9.07 10.90
N ILE A 245 1.36 -9.64 10.65
CA ILE A 245 2.60 -8.87 10.48
C ILE A 245 2.48 -7.93 9.27
N ALA A 246 1.98 -8.40 8.14
CA ALA A 246 1.80 -7.58 6.94
C ALA A 246 0.78 -6.47 7.17
N PHE A 247 -0.33 -6.76 7.86
CA PHE A 247 -1.30 -5.74 8.23
C PHE A 247 -0.65 -4.62 9.04
N LEU A 248 -0.04 -4.99 10.17
CA LEU A 248 0.51 -4.03 11.10
C LEU A 248 1.70 -3.25 10.49
N SER A 249 2.58 -3.92 9.73
CA SER A 249 3.72 -3.23 9.09
C SER A 249 3.27 -2.20 8.05
N ASN A 250 2.23 -2.50 7.27
CA ASN A 250 1.73 -1.57 6.26
C ASN A 250 0.93 -0.40 6.90
N VAL A 251 0.19 -0.63 7.99
CA VAL A 251 -0.44 0.44 8.78
C VAL A 251 0.61 1.35 9.43
N LEU A 252 1.64 0.77 10.05
CA LEU A 252 2.73 1.54 10.64
C LEU A 252 3.49 2.35 9.59
N ARG A 253 3.68 1.82 8.38
CA ARG A 253 4.29 2.55 7.26
C ARG A 253 3.51 3.82 6.92
N GLU A 254 2.18 3.75 6.85
CA GLU A 254 1.33 4.91 6.60
C GLU A 254 1.43 5.95 7.74
N ILE A 255 1.27 5.50 9.00
CA ILE A 255 1.34 6.38 10.17
C ILE A 255 2.71 7.07 10.26
N PHE A 256 3.80 6.32 10.15
CA PHE A 256 5.15 6.88 10.19
C PHE A 256 5.44 7.80 9.02
N SER A 257 4.87 7.54 7.84
CA SER A 257 5.00 8.43 6.69
C SER A 257 4.37 9.79 6.94
N ILE A 258 3.15 9.82 7.50
CA ILE A 258 2.47 11.08 7.83
C ILE A 258 3.32 11.93 8.78
N VAL A 259 3.94 11.31 9.77
CA VAL A 259 4.81 12.01 10.74
C VAL A 259 6.14 12.41 10.12
N ALA A 260 6.74 11.54 9.30
CA ALA A 260 8.09 11.74 8.76
C ALA A 260 8.15 12.73 7.58
N ILE A 261 7.09 12.80 6.74
CA ILE A 261 7.06 13.63 5.53
C ILE A 261 7.47 15.09 5.79
N PRO A 262 6.93 15.83 6.77
CA PRO A 262 7.35 17.20 7.00
C PRO A 262 8.84 17.35 7.33
N PHE A 263 9.43 16.37 8.01
CA PHE A 263 10.87 16.36 8.34
C PHE A 263 11.72 16.02 7.12
N VAL A 264 11.30 15.01 6.34
CA VAL A 264 12.00 14.58 5.12
C VAL A 264 11.96 15.68 4.05
N ALA A 265 10.85 16.37 3.88
CA ALA A 265 10.72 17.50 2.97
C ALA A 265 11.71 18.62 3.28
N ARG A 266 11.91 18.92 4.56
CA ARG A 266 12.81 19.99 5.02
C ARG A 266 14.30 19.60 4.97
N SER A 267 14.63 18.32 5.23
CA SER A 267 16.00 17.87 5.44
C SER A 267 16.61 17.12 4.27
N ILE A 268 15.82 16.31 3.55
CA ILE A 268 16.31 15.39 2.52
C ILE A 268 15.87 15.83 1.12
N GLY A 269 14.57 15.85 0.87
CA GLY A 269 14.03 16.28 -0.42
C GLY A 269 12.56 15.92 -0.61
N TYR A 270 11.97 16.53 -1.65
CA TYR A 270 10.55 16.42 -1.93
C TYR A 270 10.17 15.09 -2.60
N LEU A 271 11.04 14.58 -3.47
CA LEU A 271 10.79 13.31 -4.15
C LEU A 271 10.83 12.13 -3.17
N GLU A 272 11.66 12.25 -2.14
CA GLU A 272 11.78 11.28 -1.07
C GLU A 272 10.50 11.16 -0.23
N CYS A 273 9.73 12.24 -0.10
CA CYS A 273 8.42 12.20 0.57
C CYS A 273 7.45 11.22 -0.10
N VAL A 274 7.56 11.05 -1.42
CA VAL A 274 6.74 10.12 -2.20
C VAL A 274 7.06 8.66 -1.85
N SER A 275 8.31 8.37 -1.51
CA SER A 275 8.78 7.01 -1.25
C SER A 275 8.30 6.42 0.08
N LEU A 276 8.02 7.27 1.06
CA LEU A 276 7.70 6.83 2.42
C LEU A 276 6.41 6.03 2.50
N PRO A 277 5.24 6.57 2.06
CA PRO A 277 3.97 5.89 2.19
C PRO A 277 3.79 4.74 1.18
N GLY A 278 4.57 4.72 0.11
CA GLY A 278 4.45 3.73 -0.94
C GLY A 278 3.13 3.87 -1.73
N ALA A 279 2.26 2.86 -1.69
CA ALA A 279 0.98 2.87 -2.40
C ALA A 279 0.04 3.99 -1.91
N ALA A 280 0.05 4.29 -0.61
CA ALA A 280 -0.78 5.36 -0.02
C ALA A 280 -0.37 6.79 -0.46
N ALA A 281 0.69 6.93 -1.26
CA ALA A 281 1.11 8.22 -1.81
C ALA A 281 0.08 8.81 -2.79
N MET A 282 -0.79 8.00 -3.39
CA MET A 282 -1.76 8.47 -4.38
C MET A 282 -3.09 8.92 -3.78
N ASP A 283 -3.37 8.56 -2.52
CA ASP A 283 -4.67 8.76 -1.86
C ASP A 283 -4.54 9.35 -0.44
N THR A 284 -4.50 8.52 0.59
CA THR A 284 -4.61 8.95 2.00
C THR A 284 -3.48 9.86 2.47
N VAL A 285 -2.26 9.70 1.93
CA VAL A 285 -1.08 10.49 2.31
C VAL A 285 -0.78 11.61 1.31
N LEU A 286 -1.46 11.63 0.16
CA LEU A 286 -1.24 12.65 -0.87
C LEU A 286 -1.38 14.08 -0.34
N PRO A 287 -2.42 14.45 0.44
CA PRO A 287 -2.55 15.79 0.98
C PRO A 287 -1.36 16.21 1.87
N VAL A 288 -0.79 15.26 2.63
CA VAL A 288 0.38 15.51 3.49
C VAL A 288 1.62 15.78 2.65
N ILE A 289 1.80 14.99 1.55
CA ILE A 289 2.92 15.19 0.62
C ILE A 289 2.82 16.57 -0.02
N VAL A 290 1.66 16.92 -0.57
CA VAL A 290 1.43 18.20 -1.24
C VAL A 290 1.58 19.37 -0.28
N GLY A 291 1.02 19.28 0.93
CA GLY A 291 1.15 20.30 1.97
C GLY A 291 2.59 20.50 2.47
N ALA A 292 3.43 19.49 2.42
CA ALA A 292 4.84 19.58 2.83
C ALA A 292 5.80 19.92 1.67
N THR A 293 5.34 19.85 0.41
CA THR A 293 6.18 20.03 -0.79
C THR A 293 5.56 21.07 -1.72
N HIS A 294 5.28 20.72 -2.96
CA HIS A 294 4.59 21.59 -3.93
C HIS A 294 3.77 20.73 -4.92
N GLU A 295 2.83 21.34 -5.63
CA GLU A 295 1.87 20.68 -6.52
C GLU A 295 2.50 19.78 -7.60
N ARG A 296 3.68 20.12 -8.11
CA ARG A 296 4.36 19.29 -9.13
C ARG A 296 4.70 17.89 -8.62
N ILE A 297 4.89 17.71 -7.32
CA ILE A 297 5.18 16.41 -6.71
C ILE A 297 3.94 15.51 -6.71
N THR A 298 2.73 16.07 -6.83
CA THR A 298 1.47 15.33 -6.94
C THR A 298 1.51 14.27 -8.04
N VAL A 299 2.07 14.61 -9.21
CA VAL A 299 2.16 13.66 -10.33
C VAL A 299 3.06 12.47 -9.99
N TYR A 300 4.21 12.73 -9.34
CA TYR A 300 5.11 11.66 -8.88
C TYR A 300 4.46 10.81 -7.80
N ALA A 301 3.78 11.42 -6.84
CA ALA A 301 3.09 10.73 -5.75
C ALA A 301 1.97 9.84 -6.29
N PHE A 302 1.11 10.40 -7.13
CA PHE A 302 -0.01 9.70 -7.73
C PHE A 302 0.46 8.50 -8.59
N LEU A 303 1.38 8.73 -9.53
CA LEU A 303 1.87 7.67 -10.42
C LEU A 303 2.67 6.60 -9.65
N SER A 304 3.45 7.01 -8.65
CA SER A 304 4.18 6.05 -7.81
C SER A 304 3.20 5.17 -7.03
N GLY A 305 2.21 5.77 -6.36
CA GLY A 305 1.20 5.03 -5.62
C GLY A 305 0.40 4.08 -6.50
N LEU A 306 -0.02 4.55 -7.68
CA LEU A 306 -0.75 3.75 -8.67
C LEU A 306 0.05 2.52 -9.13
N ILE A 307 1.31 2.72 -9.52
CA ILE A 307 2.17 1.63 -9.99
C ILE A 307 2.43 0.62 -8.87
N LEU A 308 2.73 1.11 -7.66
CA LEU A 308 2.94 0.24 -6.52
C LEU A 308 1.69 -0.55 -6.19
N SER A 309 0.51 0.05 -6.25
CA SER A 309 -0.77 -0.64 -6.05
C SER A 309 -1.00 -1.75 -7.07
N LEU A 310 -0.66 -1.52 -8.33
CA LEU A 310 -0.72 -2.56 -9.38
C LEU A 310 0.28 -3.70 -9.15
N LEU A 311 1.41 -3.41 -8.51
CA LEU A 311 2.46 -4.39 -8.24
C LEU A 311 2.16 -5.26 -7.00
N VAL A 312 1.41 -4.78 -6.01
CA VAL A 312 1.10 -5.56 -4.79
C VAL A 312 0.50 -6.92 -5.09
N PRO A 313 -0.60 -7.06 -5.89
CA PRO A 313 -1.22 -8.36 -6.15
C PRO A 313 -0.32 -9.32 -6.94
N VAL A 314 0.75 -8.81 -7.52
CA VAL A 314 1.76 -9.60 -8.25
C VAL A 314 2.93 -9.96 -7.35
N LEU A 315 3.54 -8.96 -6.70
CA LEU A 315 4.78 -9.15 -5.95
C LEU A 315 4.57 -9.91 -4.63
N VAL A 316 3.48 -9.66 -3.91
CA VAL A 316 3.23 -10.36 -2.64
C VAL A 316 3.13 -11.88 -2.83
N PRO A 317 2.28 -12.40 -3.73
CA PRO A 317 2.24 -13.84 -3.99
C PRO A 317 3.54 -14.39 -4.58
N LEU A 318 4.21 -13.62 -5.44
CA LEU A 318 5.48 -14.03 -6.05
C LEU A 318 6.58 -14.23 -5.00
N MET A 319 6.71 -13.31 -4.04
CA MET A 319 7.71 -13.41 -2.98
C MET A 319 7.50 -14.62 -2.07
N ILE A 320 6.26 -15.07 -1.88
CA ILE A 320 5.97 -16.28 -1.10
C ILE A 320 6.21 -17.56 -1.92
N ALA A 321 6.01 -17.51 -3.23
CA ALA A 321 6.16 -18.68 -4.10
C ALA A 321 7.62 -19.06 -4.33
N VAL A 322 8.54 -18.09 -4.29
CA VAL A 322 9.99 -18.28 -4.42
C VAL A 322 10.60 -18.64 -3.07
#